data_6cee4e42b1c5f17a299378fc7441deb0
#
_entry.id   6cee4e42b1c5f17a299378fc7441deb0
#
_cell.length_a   1.000
_cell.length_b   1.000
_cell.length_c   1.000
_cell.angle_alpha   90.00
_cell.angle_beta   90.00
_cell.angle_gamma   90.00
#
_symmetry.space_group_name_H-M   'P 1'
#
loop_
_entity.id
_entity.type
_entity.pdbx_description
1 polymer ?
#
loop_
_entity_poly.entity_id
_entity_poly.type
_entity_poly.pdbx_seq_one_letter_code
_entity_poly.pdbx_strand_id
1 'polypeptide(L)'
;MKSSVIVLFLLFAGSVAAFGQAPQSANPPHSGSSEKGLTKVSIMYPYAEGKTFNMEYYETRHMPMVAGFLGSNLVKYTIEKGLASGIPNQPLPYMAIGTFYVKSLSEYQAAIAPNRDAIRADFANYTNVAPVILVSEVVK
;
A
#
# COMPACT_ATOMS: atom_id res chain seq x y z
N MET A 1 63.39 14.83 -62.41
CA MET A 1 63.11 14.13 -61.16
C MET A 1 61.67 14.40 -60.79
N LYS A 2 60.82 13.50 -61.13
CA LYS A 2 59.33 13.62 -60.86
C LYS A 2 58.90 12.51 -59.94
N SER A 3 58.61 12.86 -58.71
CA SER A 3 58.07 11.92 -57.68
C SER A 3 56.55 11.87 -57.80
N SER A 4 56.03 10.72 -58.19
CA SER A 4 54.59 10.44 -58.17
C SER A 4 54.16 10.00 -56.79
N VAL A 5 53.26 10.73 -56.20
CA VAL A 5 52.58 10.37 -54.95
C VAL A 5 51.33 9.58 -55.32
N ILE A 6 51.31 8.31 -54.91
CA ILE A 6 50.14 7.46 -55.05
C ILE A 6 49.28 7.69 -53.82
N VAL A 7 48.09 8.26 -54.02
CA VAL A 7 47.08 8.40 -52.95
C VAL A 7 46.24 7.13 -52.95
N LEU A 8 46.38 6.36 -51.86
CA LEU A 8 45.59 5.15 -51.62
C LEU A 8 44.27 5.53 -50.92
N PHE A 9 43.14 5.46 -51.64
CA PHE A 9 41.81 5.64 -51.06
C PHE A 9 41.42 4.36 -50.32
N LEU A 10 41.40 4.39 -48.98
CA LEU A 10 40.80 3.37 -48.13
C LEU A 10 39.30 3.66 -48.00
N LEU A 11 38.48 2.79 -48.64
CA LEU A 11 37.04 2.77 -48.45
C LEU A 11 36.73 2.13 -47.07
N PHE A 12 36.35 2.97 -46.12
CA PHE A 12 35.76 2.50 -44.85
C PHE A 12 34.29 2.14 -45.09
N ALA A 13 33.99 0.84 -45.18
CA ALA A 13 32.63 0.34 -45.12
C ALA A 13 32.13 0.45 -43.69
N GLY A 14 31.35 1.49 -43.39
CA GLY A 14 30.70 1.65 -42.09
C GLY A 14 29.55 0.63 -41.94
N SER A 15 29.77 -0.38 -41.13
CA SER A 15 28.68 -1.28 -40.66
C SER A 15 27.81 -0.52 -39.69
N VAL A 16 26.59 -0.18 -40.08
CA VAL A 16 25.56 0.35 -39.21
C VAL A 16 25.03 -0.82 -38.36
N ALA A 17 25.49 -0.90 -37.10
CA ALA A 17 24.91 -1.80 -36.15
C ALA A 17 23.51 -1.28 -35.77
N ALA A 18 22.47 -1.95 -36.25
CA ALA A 18 21.12 -1.73 -35.80
C ALA A 18 21.02 -2.20 -34.33
N PHE A 19 20.97 -1.25 -33.40
CA PHE A 19 20.59 -1.52 -32.04
C PHE A 19 19.12 -1.95 -32.02
N GLY A 20 18.88 -3.26 -32.01
CA GLY A 20 17.58 -3.83 -31.74
C GLY A 20 17.16 -3.44 -30.35
N GLN A 21 16.14 -2.58 -30.24
CA GLN A 21 15.43 -2.38 -28.96
C GLN A 21 14.87 -3.73 -28.53
N ALA A 22 15.35 -4.20 -27.37
CA ALA A 22 14.73 -5.34 -26.71
C ALA A 22 13.25 -5.00 -26.46
N PRO A 23 12.31 -5.94 -26.68
CA PRO A 23 10.92 -5.69 -26.36
C PRO A 23 10.82 -5.39 -24.89
N GLN A 24 10.32 -4.17 -24.53
CA GLN A 24 9.92 -3.85 -23.18
C GLN A 24 8.88 -4.90 -22.77
N SER A 25 9.25 -5.71 -21.80
CA SER A 25 8.34 -6.60 -21.11
C SER A 25 7.18 -5.74 -20.58
N ALA A 26 6.06 -5.75 -21.29
CA ALA A 26 4.82 -5.22 -20.75
C ALA A 26 4.52 -6.03 -19.50
N ASN A 27 4.58 -5.38 -18.35
CA ASN A 27 4.07 -6.00 -17.13
C ASN A 27 2.67 -6.50 -17.43
N PRO A 28 2.35 -7.79 -17.16
CA PRO A 28 1.00 -8.27 -17.34
C PRO A 28 0.08 -7.37 -16.50
N PRO A 29 -1.11 -7.02 -17.00
CA PRO A 29 -2.07 -6.28 -16.20
C PRO A 29 -2.27 -7.06 -14.92
N HIS A 30 -2.11 -6.40 -13.77
CA HIS A 30 -2.42 -6.97 -12.48
C HIS A 30 -3.87 -7.43 -12.56
N SER A 31 -4.08 -8.73 -12.68
CA SER A 31 -5.38 -9.38 -12.54
C SER A 31 -5.76 -9.33 -11.05
N GLY A 32 -5.87 -8.10 -10.53
CA GLY A 32 -6.47 -7.85 -9.24
C GLY A 32 -7.95 -8.16 -9.38
N SER A 33 -8.45 -9.12 -8.63
CA SER A 33 -9.88 -9.26 -8.43
C SER A 33 -10.44 -7.87 -8.11
N SER A 34 -11.47 -7.44 -8.85
CA SER A 34 -12.08 -6.13 -8.64
C SER A 34 -12.49 -5.98 -7.16
N GLU A 35 -11.97 -4.97 -6.50
CA GLU A 35 -12.35 -4.66 -5.11
C GLU A 35 -13.75 -4.01 -5.03
N LYS A 36 -14.31 -3.64 -6.18
CA LYS A 36 -15.63 -3.03 -6.28
C LYS A 36 -16.69 -3.87 -5.59
N GLY A 37 -17.49 -3.22 -4.76
CA GLY A 37 -18.54 -3.84 -3.97
C GLY A 37 -18.07 -4.41 -2.63
N LEU A 38 -16.75 -4.44 -2.35
CA LEU A 38 -16.28 -4.82 -1.02
C LEU A 38 -16.62 -3.74 0.01
N THR A 39 -16.95 -4.17 1.22
CA THR A 39 -17.01 -3.28 2.37
C THR A 39 -15.59 -2.99 2.85
N LYS A 40 -15.28 -1.72 3.02
CA LYS A 40 -14.01 -1.23 3.53
C LYS A 40 -14.22 -0.64 4.93
N VAL A 41 -13.51 -1.16 5.90
CA VAL A 41 -13.50 -0.66 7.29
C VAL A 41 -12.13 -0.05 7.56
N SER A 42 -12.09 1.28 7.64
CA SER A 42 -10.86 2.05 7.91
C SER A 42 -10.82 2.49 9.36
N ILE A 43 -9.77 2.12 10.08
CA ILE A 43 -9.49 2.48 11.45
C ILE A 43 -8.34 3.51 11.41
N MET A 44 -8.66 4.76 11.68
CA MET A 44 -7.75 5.89 11.53
C MET A 44 -7.37 6.43 12.91
N TYR A 45 -6.08 6.54 13.20
CA TYR A 45 -5.54 7.01 14.48
C TYR A 45 -5.07 8.47 14.34
N PRO A 46 -5.88 9.45 14.82
CA PRO A 46 -5.55 10.86 14.69
C PRO A 46 -4.21 11.19 15.34
N TYR A 47 -3.43 12.06 14.68
CA TYR A 47 -2.25 12.64 15.30
C TYR A 47 -2.67 13.74 16.30
N ALA A 48 -2.05 13.74 17.46
CA ALA A 48 -2.08 14.86 18.39
C ALA A 48 -0.78 14.87 19.20
N GLU A 49 -0.41 16.05 19.70
CA GLU A 49 0.75 16.20 20.55
C GLU A 49 0.66 15.31 21.81
N GLY A 50 1.77 14.66 22.16
CA GLY A 50 1.84 13.71 23.29
C GLY A 50 1.16 12.36 23.05
N LYS A 51 0.66 12.12 21.84
CA LYS A 51 0.10 10.82 21.46
C LYS A 51 1.18 9.92 20.86
N THR A 52 1.03 8.62 21.12
CA THR A 52 2.01 7.59 20.71
C THR A 52 1.33 6.49 19.91
N PHE A 53 2.11 5.89 19.01
CA PHE A 53 1.68 4.73 18.23
C PHE A 53 2.86 3.79 17.96
N ASN A 54 2.76 2.54 18.43
CA ASN A 54 3.75 1.50 18.17
C ASN A 54 3.36 0.73 16.91
N MET A 55 3.96 1.11 15.78
CA MET A 55 3.67 0.52 14.48
C MET A 55 4.03 -0.96 14.43
N GLU A 56 5.18 -1.35 14.99
CA GLU A 56 5.64 -2.73 14.98
C GLU A 56 4.65 -3.68 15.70
N TYR A 57 4.18 -3.28 16.89
CA TYR A 57 3.16 -4.06 17.60
C TYR A 57 1.85 -4.14 16.80
N TYR A 58 1.44 -3.01 16.23
CA TYR A 58 0.22 -2.93 15.41
C TYR A 58 0.26 -3.88 14.21
N GLU A 59 1.38 -3.87 13.47
CA GLU A 59 1.60 -4.74 12.30
C GLU A 59 1.70 -6.22 12.67
N THR A 60 2.44 -6.54 13.74
CA THR A 60 2.81 -7.93 14.03
C THR A 60 1.87 -8.63 14.99
N ARG A 61 1.04 -7.89 15.73
CA ARG A 61 0.15 -8.44 16.78
C ARG A 61 -1.30 -8.05 16.60
N HIS A 62 -1.60 -6.74 16.66
CA HIS A 62 -2.98 -6.27 16.68
C HIS A 62 -3.74 -6.60 15.39
N MET A 63 -3.22 -6.18 14.24
CA MET A 63 -3.89 -6.39 12.96
C MET A 63 -4.06 -7.86 12.59
N PRO A 64 -3.06 -8.75 12.77
CA PRO A 64 -3.24 -10.18 12.58
C PRO A 64 -4.29 -10.80 13.53
N MET A 65 -4.35 -10.36 14.78
CA MET A 65 -5.36 -10.83 15.74
C MET A 65 -6.77 -10.50 15.24
N VAL A 66 -7.02 -9.24 14.86
CA VAL A 66 -8.33 -8.81 14.34
C VAL A 66 -8.66 -9.51 13.03
N ALA A 67 -7.69 -9.64 12.13
CA ALA A 67 -7.84 -10.38 10.87
C ALA A 67 -8.26 -11.84 11.12
N GLY A 68 -7.72 -12.48 12.16
CA GLY A 68 -8.09 -13.83 12.57
C GLY A 68 -9.57 -13.96 12.96
N PHE A 69 -10.15 -12.96 13.61
CA PHE A 69 -11.57 -12.95 13.94
C PHE A 69 -12.48 -12.87 12.72
N LEU A 70 -12.02 -12.22 11.64
CA LEU A 70 -12.80 -12.03 10.43
C LEU A 70 -12.85 -13.26 9.53
N GLY A 71 -11.89 -14.18 9.65
CA GLY A 71 -11.88 -15.46 8.95
C GLY A 71 -12.08 -15.32 7.44
N SER A 72 -12.98 -16.12 6.87
CA SER A 72 -13.26 -16.15 5.42
C SER A 72 -13.98 -14.93 4.87
N ASN A 73 -14.52 -14.07 5.72
CA ASN A 73 -15.10 -12.78 5.34
C ASN A 73 -14.03 -11.76 4.95
N LEU A 74 -12.81 -11.88 5.48
CA LEU A 74 -11.68 -11.04 5.14
C LEU A 74 -11.17 -11.35 3.73
N VAL A 75 -11.04 -10.31 2.91
CA VAL A 75 -10.39 -10.41 1.58
C VAL A 75 -8.91 -10.03 1.70
N LYS A 76 -8.64 -8.89 2.31
CA LYS A 76 -7.30 -8.40 2.62
C LYS A 76 -7.36 -7.33 3.71
N TYR A 77 -6.22 -6.97 4.25
CA TYR A 77 -6.06 -5.74 5.02
C TYR A 77 -4.80 -4.98 4.60
N THR A 78 -4.78 -3.69 4.86
CA THR A 78 -3.63 -2.80 4.68
C THR A 78 -3.33 -2.07 5.97
N ILE A 79 -2.07 -1.68 6.13
CA ILE A 79 -1.58 -0.84 7.23
C ILE A 79 -0.78 0.29 6.60
N GLU A 80 -1.15 1.53 6.92
CA GLU A 80 -0.49 2.71 6.41
C GLU A 80 0.04 3.54 7.57
N LYS A 81 1.28 4.03 7.43
CA LYS A 81 1.89 4.97 8.36
C LYS A 81 1.75 6.38 7.81
N GLY A 82 1.24 7.29 8.61
CA GLY A 82 1.19 8.71 8.25
C GLY A 82 2.60 9.29 8.07
N LEU A 83 2.81 10.03 6.99
CA LEU A 83 4.09 10.65 6.66
C LEU A 83 4.02 12.17 6.75
N ALA A 84 2.97 12.78 6.20
CA ALA A 84 2.76 14.21 6.17
C ALA A 84 1.29 14.55 5.90
N SER A 85 0.90 15.80 6.11
CA SER A 85 -0.35 16.33 5.56
C SER A 85 -0.20 16.58 4.06
N GLY A 86 -1.24 16.27 3.28
CA GLY A 86 -1.31 16.67 1.88
C GLY A 86 -1.60 18.17 1.69
N ILE A 87 -1.89 18.89 2.77
CA ILE A 87 -2.14 20.33 2.77
C ILE A 87 -0.91 21.04 3.36
N PRO A 88 -0.29 22.00 2.65
CA PRO A 88 0.87 22.74 3.16
C PRO A 88 0.59 23.38 4.52
N ASN A 89 1.59 23.36 5.40
CA ASN A 89 1.56 23.95 6.74
C ASN A 89 0.47 23.37 7.68
N GLN A 90 -0.11 22.23 7.35
CA GLN A 90 -1.00 21.51 8.25
C GLN A 90 -0.25 20.38 8.96
N PRO A 91 -0.56 20.08 10.23
CA PRO A 91 0.00 18.95 10.93
C PRO A 91 -0.43 17.63 10.29
N LEU A 92 0.32 16.57 10.57
CA LEU A 92 -0.06 15.19 10.20
C LEU A 92 -1.48 14.88 10.69
N PRO A 93 -2.43 14.50 9.83
CA PRO A 93 -3.79 14.22 10.27
C PRO A 93 -3.93 12.89 11.04
N TYR A 94 -3.23 11.85 10.60
CA TYR A 94 -3.29 10.51 11.20
C TYR A 94 -1.90 9.90 11.31
N MET A 95 -1.59 9.27 12.45
CA MET A 95 -0.34 8.53 12.68
C MET A 95 -0.32 7.22 11.91
N ALA A 96 -1.46 6.54 11.87
CA ALA A 96 -1.63 5.25 11.22
C ALA A 96 -3.07 5.08 10.73
N ILE A 97 -3.23 4.24 9.70
CA ILE A 97 -4.53 3.77 9.23
C ILE A 97 -4.43 2.26 9.03
N GLY A 98 -5.33 1.51 9.66
CA GLY A 98 -5.55 0.10 9.36
C GLY A 98 -6.83 -0.06 8.58
N THR A 99 -6.84 -0.84 7.52
CA THR A 99 -8.02 -1.03 6.70
C THR A 99 -8.29 -2.51 6.45
N PHE A 100 -9.50 -2.96 6.74
CA PHE A 100 -9.98 -4.29 6.37
C PHE A 100 -10.94 -4.19 5.18
N TYR A 101 -10.72 -5.05 4.19
CA TYR A 101 -11.62 -5.26 3.08
C TYR A 101 -12.37 -6.57 3.30
N VAL A 102 -13.68 -6.51 3.43
CA VAL A 102 -14.52 -7.66 3.76
C VAL A 102 -15.65 -7.83 2.75
N LYS A 103 -16.14 -9.05 2.61
CA LYS A 103 -17.21 -9.40 1.68
C LYS A 103 -18.58 -8.89 2.17
N SER A 104 -18.81 -8.95 3.48
CA SER A 104 -20.10 -8.66 4.12
C SER A 104 -19.92 -7.82 5.39
N LEU A 105 -20.64 -6.69 5.46
CA LEU A 105 -20.66 -5.86 6.67
C LEU A 105 -21.32 -6.58 7.85
N SER A 106 -22.39 -7.33 7.60
CA SER A 106 -23.10 -8.04 8.66
C SER A 106 -22.23 -9.14 9.29
N GLU A 107 -21.47 -9.88 8.48
CA GLU A 107 -20.51 -10.87 8.98
C GLU A 107 -19.34 -10.21 9.73
N TYR A 108 -18.85 -9.05 9.26
CA TYR A 108 -17.87 -8.26 9.99
C TYR A 108 -18.37 -7.88 11.38
N GLN A 109 -19.60 -7.33 11.45
CA GLN A 109 -20.20 -6.92 12.74
C GLN A 109 -20.40 -8.12 13.67
N ALA A 110 -20.85 -9.25 13.15
CA ALA A 110 -21.04 -10.49 13.92
C ALA A 110 -19.71 -11.05 14.44
N ALA A 111 -18.63 -10.96 13.67
CA ALA A 111 -17.29 -11.39 14.08
C ALA A 111 -16.66 -10.47 15.13
N ILE A 112 -16.85 -9.15 15.00
CA ILE A 112 -16.26 -8.17 15.91
C ILE A 112 -17.02 -8.08 17.24
N ALA A 113 -18.35 -8.24 17.26
CA ALA A 113 -19.15 -8.05 18.45
C ALA A 113 -18.67 -8.85 19.67
N PRO A 114 -18.44 -10.18 19.60
CA PRO A 114 -17.97 -10.98 20.73
C PRO A 114 -16.50 -10.69 21.11
N ASN A 115 -15.70 -10.13 20.21
CA ASN A 115 -14.28 -9.88 20.38
C ASN A 115 -13.96 -8.42 20.75
N ARG A 116 -14.96 -7.57 20.87
CA ARG A 116 -14.81 -6.12 21.07
C ARG A 116 -13.97 -5.76 22.29
N ASP A 117 -14.19 -6.44 23.40
CA ASP A 117 -13.47 -6.15 24.64
C ASP A 117 -12.00 -6.54 24.55
N ALA A 118 -11.69 -7.68 23.93
CA ALA A 118 -10.32 -8.10 23.66
C ALA A 118 -9.59 -7.12 22.72
N ILE A 119 -10.26 -6.67 21.65
CA ILE A 119 -9.72 -5.67 20.71
C ILE A 119 -9.42 -4.36 21.44
N ARG A 120 -10.34 -3.88 22.30
CA ARG A 120 -10.15 -2.64 23.05
C ARG A 120 -9.05 -2.73 24.10
N ALA A 121 -8.98 -3.84 24.82
CA ALA A 121 -7.95 -4.07 25.83
C ALA A 121 -6.54 -4.04 25.21
N ASP A 122 -6.41 -4.51 23.98
CA ASP A 122 -5.14 -4.56 23.27
C ASP A 122 -4.63 -3.18 22.84
N PHE A 123 -5.48 -2.14 22.78
CA PHE A 123 -5.07 -0.77 22.40
C PHE A 123 -3.94 -0.24 23.26
N ALA A 124 -3.97 -0.50 24.57
CA ALA A 124 -2.94 -0.03 25.50
C ALA A 124 -1.52 -0.52 25.15
N ASN A 125 -1.39 -1.59 24.37
CA ASN A 125 -0.11 -2.16 23.96
C ASN A 125 0.56 -1.38 22.82
N TYR A 126 -0.20 -0.56 22.06
CA TYR A 126 0.37 0.14 20.92
C TYR A 126 -0.02 1.61 20.81
N THR A 127 -1.10 2.08 21.49
CA THR A 127 -1.51 3.48 21.35
C THR A 127 -2.25 4.00 22.58
N ASN A 128 -2.20 5.32 22.76
CA ASN A 128 -3.03 6.05 23.73
C ASN A 128 -4.08 6.93 23.02
N VAL A 129 -4.41 6.63 21.76
CA VAL A 129 -5.36 7.38 20.95
C VAL A 129 -6.58 6.52 20.64
N ALA A 130 -7.78 7.11 20.81
CA ALA A 130 -9.00 6.49 20.29
C ALA A 130 -9.06 6.66 18.77
N PRO A 131 -9.28 5.59 17.99
CA PRO A 131 -9.40 5.68 16.55
C PRO A 131 -10.73 6.28 16.12
N VAL A 132 -10.73 6.87 14.92
CA VAL A 132 -11.93 7.12 14.13
C VAL A 132 -12.14 5.95 13.18
N ILE A 133 -13.36 5.42 13.14
CA ILE A 133 -13.69 4.26 12.29
C ILE A 133 -14.68 4.69 11.22
N LEU A 134 -14.32 4.43 9.96
CA LEU A 134 -15.19 4.65 8.79
C LEU A 134 -15.52 3.31 8.14
N VAL A 135 -16.79 3.06 7.93
CA VAL A 135 -17.27 1.96 7.08
C VAL A 135 -17.73 2.56 5.76
N SER A 136 -17.24 2.02 4.65
CA SER A 136 -17.51 2.48 3.30
C SER A 136 -17.59 1.31 2.32
N GLU A 137 -18.11 1.56 1.13
CA GLU A 137 -18.09 0.60 0.02
C GLU A 137 -17.06 1.03 -1.02
N VAL A 138 -16.36 0.08 -1.60
CA VAL A 138 -15.47 0.33 -2.74
C VAL A 138 -16.30 0.43 -4.01
N VAL A 139 -16.37 1.62 -4.60
CA VAL A 139 -17.22 1.90 -5.78
C VAL A 139 -16.49 1.76 -7.11
N LYS A 140 -15.13 1.73 -7.09
CA LYS A 140 -14.29 1.61 -8.30
C LYS A 140 -13.00 0.89 -8.00
#